data_582e78dc8c34bc7aaa397845a031ec0e
#
_entry.id   582e78dc8c34bc7aaa397845a031ec0e
#
_cell.length_a   1.000
_cell.length_b   1.000
_cell.length_c   1.000
_cell.angle_alpha   90.00
_cell.angle_beta   90.00
_cell.angle_gamma   90.00
#
_symmetry.space_group_name_H-M   'P 1'
#
loop_
_entity.id
_entity.type
_entity.pdbx_description
1 polymer ?
#
loop_
_entity_poly.entity_id
_entity_poly.type
_entity_poly.pdbx_seq_one_letter_code
_entity_poly.pdbx_strand_id
1 'polypeptide(L)'
;MCRHAGTFTVGLLAGAVYLSGSFGFSSLAQAEPPNFAPNPDIGWYSYNRLFISPPSGAGPVQQDPAHPYVPNDEFRVTGRQPTQHLADLNNPILQPWARDVIRKRNELVLAGKLVVSSSASCWPKGVTEFLLSPMTQPMYFIQGKKEVALILTSFNDVRYIHLADKHSPNVKPSWYGESIGRYEGDSLIVDTIGVNDKIALDGFGTPHTEKLHVIERFHRIEGGNVLEANIHVEDPGAFTMPWDAIQRFRQYEAAVRKVPIERLTQLASAPEGPLQEMRCADNPNSFFPGTVALPLPQAVVPDF
;
A
#
# COMPACT_ATOMS: atom_id res chain seq x y z
N MET A 1 -21.42 63.47 -89.55
CA MET A 1 -22.41 62.37 -89.44
C MET A 1 -21.69 61.11 -89.00
N CYS A 2 -21.44 60.90 -87.77
CA CYS A 2 -20.85 59.66 -87.27
C CYS A 2 -21.53 59.33 -85.96
N ARG A 3 -22.14 58.18 -85.89
CA ARG A 3 -22.78 57.61 -84.71
C ARG A 3 -21.65 56.78 -83.97
N HIS A 4 -21.46 57.08 -82.74
CA HIS A 4 -20.65 56.24 -81.87
C HIS A 4 -21.58 55.34 -81.08
N ALA A 5 -21.36 54.04 -81.18
CA ALA A 5 -21.97 53.03 -80.39
C ALA A 5 -21.03 52.77 -79.14
N GLY A 6 -21.56 52.96 -77.96
CA GLY A 6 -20.88 52.66 -76.73
C GLY A 6 -21.22 51.26 -76.29
N THR A 7 -20.19 50.48 -76.07
CA THR A 7 -20.27 49.10 -75.52
C THR A 7 -20.17 49.16 -74.01
N PHE A 8 -21.18 48.69 -73.26
CA PHE A 8 -21.12 48.51 -71.81
C PHE A 8 -20.52 47.15 -71.48
N THR A 9 -19.44 47.13 -70.82
CA THR A 9 -18.82 45.91 -70.26
C THR A 9 -19.28 45.78 -68.83
N VAL A 10 -20.02 44.68 -68.51
CA VAL A 10 -20.40 44.31 -67.14
C VAL A 10 -19.30 43.51 -66.54
N GLY A 11 -18.62 44.07 -65.54
CA GLY A 11 -17.59 43.38 -64.73
C GLY A 11 -18.25 42.55 -63.64
N LEU A 12 -18.10 41.21 -63.67
CA LEU A 12 -18.47 40.33 -62.61
C LEU A 12 -17.34 40.36 -61.53
N LEU A 13 -17.64 40.91 -60.36
CA LEU A 13 -16.79 40.80 -59.14
C LEU A 13 -17.12 39.45 -58.49
N ALA A 14 -16.21 38.48 -58.61
CA ALA A 14 -16.25 37.26 -57.84
C ALA A 14 -15.70 37.54 -56.44
N GLY A 15 -16.57 37.67 -55.45
CA GLY A 15 -16.22 37.76 -54.05
C GLY A 15 -15.78 36.38 -53.51
N ALA A 16 -14.52 36.17 -53.26
CA ALA A 16 -14.03 35.02 -52.55
C ALA A 16 -14.31 35.18 -51.04
N VAL A 17 -15.33 34.43 -50.53
CA VAL A 17 -15.58 34.34 -49.09
C VAL A 17 -14.56 33.35 -48.49
N TYR A 18 -13.53 33.87 -47.80
CA TYR A 18 -12.66 33.08 -46.96
C TYR A 18 -13.41 32.74 -45.67
N LEU A 19 -13.93 31.51 -45.58
CA LEU A 19 -14.35 30.89 -44.32
C LEU A 19 -13.09 30.48 -43.55
N SER A 20 -12.63 31.36 -42.66
CA SER A 20 -11.64 31.04 -41.66
C SER A 20 -12.30 30.14 -40.60
N GLY A 21 -12.30 28.83 -40.84
CA GLY A 21 -12.65 27.82 -39.85
C GLY A 21 -11.59 27.81 -38.76
N SER A 22 -11.88 28.46 -37.65
CA SER A 22 -11.12 28.30 -36.40
C SER A 22 -11.36 26.86 -35.93
N PHE A 23 -10.47 25.94 -36.24
CA PHE A 23 -10.41 24.67 -35.55
C PHE A 23 -9.97 24.99 -34.10
N GLY A 24 -10.95 25.16 -33.22
CA GLY A 24 -10.70 25.15 -31.80
C GLY A 24 -10.17 23.77 -31.40
N PHE A 25 -8.89 23.67 -31.18
CA PHE A 25 -8.33 22.55 -30.39
C PHE A 25 -8.91 22.68 -29.00
N SER A 26 -10.03 21.98 -28.73
CA SER A 26 -10.44 21.71 -27.35
C SER A 26 -9.29 20.90 -26.75
N SER A 27 -8.45 21.54 -25.98
CA SER A 27 -7.56 20.83 -25.08
C SER A 27 -8.49 19.97 -24.21
N LEU A 28 -8.42 18.66 -24.34
CA LEU A 28 -9.03 17.76 -23.37
C LEU A 28 -8.46 18.18 -22.02
N ALA A 29 -9.25 18.88 -21.23
CA ALA A 29 -8.90 19.22 -19.86
C ALA A 29 -8.59 17.90 -19.19
N GLN A 30 -7.34 17.69 -18.86
CA GLN A 30 -6.90 16.49 -18.13
C GLN A 30 -7.68 16.53 -16.81
N ALA A 31 -8.49 15.51 -16.57
CA ALA A 31 -9.27 15.44 -15.33
C ALA A 31 -8.31 15.58 -14.15
N GLU A 32 -8.71 16.37 -13.17
CA GLU A 32 -7.92 16.51 -11.95
C GLU A 32 -7.71 15.13 -11.31
N PRO A 33 -6.52 14.83 -10.83
CA PRO A 33 -6.25 13.56 -10.16
C PRO A 33 -7.18 13.40 -8.94
N PRO A 34 -7.63 12.18 -8.64
CA PRO A 34 -8.47 11.92 -7.48
C PRO A 34 -7.76 12.34 -6.20
N ASN A 35 -8.49 12.98 -5.30
CA ASN A 35 -7.94 13.42 -4.02
C ASN A 35 -8.00 12.27 -2.99
N PHE A 36 -6.85 11.75 -2.59
CA PHE A 36 -6.72 10.74 -1.54
C PHE A 36 -6.49 11.32 -0.14
N ALA A 37 -6.40 12.64 -0.01
CA ALA A 37 -6.33 13.35 1.27
C ALA A 37 -7.49 14.35 1.40
N PRO A 38 -8.77 13.88 1.43
CA PRO A 38 -9.94 14.78 1.48
C PRO A 38 -9.97 15.61 2.76
N ASN A 39 -9.41 15.10 3.85
CA ASN A 39 -9.06 15.85 5.04
C ASN A 39 -7.56 15.60 5.30
N PRO A 40 -6.69 16.58 5.00
CA PRO A 40 -5.24 16.42 5.15
C PRO A 40 -4.79 16.29 6.61
N ASP A 41 -5.61 16.69 7.57
CA ASP A 41 -5.30 16.60 8.99
C ASP A 41 -5.58 15.20 9.56
N ILE A 42 -6.30 14.36 8.80
CA ILE A 42 -6.72 13.04 9.24
C ILE A 42 -6.19 11.98 8.26
N GLY A 43 -5.33 11.09 8.74
CA GLY A 43 -4.83 9.97 7.95
C GLY A 43 -5.85 8.83 7.80
N TRP A 44 -5.47 7.86 7.00
CA TRP A 44 -6.22 6.64 6.74
C TRP A 44 -5.80 5.53 7.68
N TYR A 45 -6.72 5.00 8.47
CA TYR A 45 -6.48 3.93 9.43
C TYR A 45 -6.98 2.60 8.86
N SER A 46 -6.11 1.60 8.81
CA SER A 46 -6.52 0.23 8.51
C SER A 46 -7.40 -0.31 9.64
N TYR A 47 -8.55 -0.89 9.31
CA TYR A 47 -9.40 -1.56 10.29
C TYR A 47 -9.33 -3.09 10.19
N ASN A 48 -8.56 -3.60 9.23
CA ASN A 48 -8.24 -5.01 9.10
C ASN A 48 -6.77 -5.24 9.41
N ARG A 49 -6.49 -6.18 10.30
CA ARG A 49 -5.11 -6.57 10.64
C ARG A 49 -4.48 -7.52 9.63
N LEU A 50 -5.31 -8.16 8.82
CA LEU A 50 -4.93 -9.09 7.77
C LEU A 50 -5.51 -8.60 6.45
N PHE A 51 -4.90 -9.00 5.37
CA PHE A 51 -5.48 -8.81 4.05
C PHE A 51 -6.80 -9.59 3.93
N ILE A 52 -7.76 -8.98 3.27
CA ILE A 52 -9.02 -9.62 2.89
C ILE A 52 -8.76 -10.41 1.62
N SER A 53 -9.15 -11.67 1.59
CA SER A 53 -9.12 -12.47 0.36
C SER A 53 -10.09 -11.93 -0.67
N PRO A 54 -9.75 -11.97 -1.96
CA PRO A 54 -10.66 -11.58 -3.02
C PRO A 54 -11.87 -12.52 -3.06
N PRO A 55 -12.99 -12.11 -3.65
CA PRO A 55 -14.19 -12.93 -3.75
C PRO A 55 -14.00 -14.19 -4.64
N SER A 56 -12.98 -14.19 -5.48
CA SER A 56 -12.59 -15.30 -6.36
C SER A 56 -11.10 -15.24 -6.66
N GLY A 57 -10.52 -16.37 -7.04
CA GLY A 57 -9.09 -16.48 -7.35
C GLY A 57 -8.24 -16.85 -6.14
N ALA A 58 -6.93 -16.80 -6.31
CA ALA A 58 -5.98 -17.06 -5.24
C ALA A 58 -5.89 -15.87 -4.29
N GLY A 59 -5.88 -16.14 -2.99
CA GLY A 59 -5.79 -15.11 -1.96
C GLY A 59 -4.50 -15.21 -1.15
N PRO A 60 -4.23 -14.19 -0.29
CA PRO A 60 -3.07 -14.16 0.58
C PRO A 60 -3.11 -15.27 1.62
N VAL A 61 -1.99 -15.50 2.29
CA VAL A 61 -1.94 -16.37 3.47
C VAL A 61 -2.92 -15.83 4.52
N GLN A 62 -3.65 -16.74 5.16
CA GLN A 62 -4.65 -16.43 6.16
C GLN A 62 -4.32 -17.12 7.49
N GLN A 63 -5.06 -16.76 8.53
CA GLN A 63 -5.00 -17.43 9.84
C GLN A 63 -5.35 -18.92 9.69
N ASP A 64 -4.58 -19.78 10.34
CA ASP A 64 -4.86 -21.21 10.41
C ASP A 64 -6.25 -21.45 11.06
N PRO A 65 -7.20 -22.09 10.36
CA PRO A 65 -8.53 -22.35 10.89
C PRO A 65 -8.53 -23.28 12.12
N ALA A 66 -7.51 -24.13 12.27
CA ALA A 66 -7.33 -24.98 13.44
C ALA A 66 -6.89 -24.18 14.69
N HIS A 67 -6.36 -22.99 14.49
CA HIS A 67 -5.88 -22.10 15.53
C HIS A 67 -6.50 -20.70 15.34
N PRO A 68 -7.77 -20.49 15.73
CA PRO A 68 -8.43 -19.20 15.62
C PRO A 68 -7.63 -18.08 16.28
N TYR A 69 -7.74 -16.89 15.73
CA TYR A 69 -7.03 -15.72 16.22
C TYR A 69 -7.33 -15.45 17.72
N VAL A 70 -6.27 -15.46 18.52
CA VAL A 70 -6.28 -15.05 19.93
C VAL A 70 -5.29 -13.92 20.09
N PRO A 71 -5.73 -12.69 20.37
CA PRO A 71 -4.86 -11.55 20.53
C PRO A 71 -4.04 -11.61 21.84
N ASN A 72 -2.91 -10.90 21.88
CA ASN A 72 -2.01 -10.89 23.05
C ASN A 72 -2.67 -10.35 24.32
N ASP A 73 -3.62 -9.43 24.22
CA ASP A 73 -4.36 -8.87 25.35
C ASP A 73 -5.32 -9.90 25.97
N GLU A 74 -5.91 -10.79 25.17
CA GLU A 74 -6.73 -11.88 25.68
C GLU A 74 -5.92 -12.86 26.55
N PHE A 75 -4.65 -13.11 26.19
CA PHE A 75 -3.77 -13.96 27.00
C PHE A 75 -3.63 -13.47 28.43
N ARG A 76 -3.54 -12.16 28.65
CA ARG A 76 -3.42 -11.56 29.99
C ARG A 76 -4.62 -11.86 30.89
N VAL A 77 -5.79 -12.04 30.31
CA VAL A 77 -7.05 -12.27 31.02
C VAL A 77 -7.38 -13.75 31.11
N THR A 78 -7.19 -14.50 30.04
CA THR A 78 -7.66 -15.88 29.92
C THR A 78 -6.56 -16.93 30.07
N GLY A 79 -5.29 -16.54 29.96
CA GLY A 79 -4.14 -17.44 29.88
C GLY A 79 -4.04 -18.22 28.56
N ARG A 80 -4.95 -17.98 27.59
CA ARG A 80 -4.89 -18.65 26.29
C ARG A 80 -3.69 -18.16 25.52
N GLN A 81 -2.91 -19.09 24.95
CA GLN A 81 -1.75 -18.76 24.13
C GLN A 81 -2.18 -17.89 22.93
N PRO A 82 -1.47 -16.77 22.67
CA PRO A 82 -1.71 -15.98 21.48
C PRO A 82 -1.46 -16.78 20.21
N THR A 83 -2.38 -16.69 19.25
CA THR A 83 -2.30 -17.41 17.97
C THR A 83 -2.37 -16.47 16.78
N GLN A 84 -2.22 -15.18 17.00
CA GLN A 84 -2.43 -14.13 15.98
C GLN A 84 -1.50 -14.19 14.76
N HIS A 85 -0.49 -15.04 14.77
CA HIS A 85 0.49 -15.17 13.69
C HIS A 85 0.61 -16.62 13.18
N LEU A 86 -0.37 -17.46 13.47
CA LEU A 86 -0.41 -18.82 12.94
C LEU A 86 -1.04 -18.83 11.55
N ALA A 87 -0.22 -19.15 10.56
CA ALA A 87 -0.60 -19.17 9.16
C ALA A 87 -1.18 -20.52 8.73
N ASP A 88 -2.19 -20.50 7.86
CA ASP A 88 -2.66 -21.70 7.17
C ASP A 88 -1.60 -22.18 6.15
N LEU A 89 -1.01 -23.33 6.45
CA LEU A 89 -0.01 -23.97 5.59
C LEU A 89 -0.60 -24.69 4.37
N ASN A 90 -1.93 -24.81 4.29
CA ASN A 90 -2.61 -25.44 3.16
C ASN A 90 -2.88 -24.46 2.01
N ASN A 91 -2.53 -23.20 2.17
CA ASN A 91 -2.70 -22.22 1.11
C ASN A 91 -1.92 -22.66 -0.15
N PRO A 92 -2.60 -22.86 -1.30
CA PRO A 92 -1.98 -23.44 -2.50
C PRO A 92 -0.95 -22.53 -3.17
N ILE A 93 -0.92 -21.25 -2.84
CA ILE A 93 0.00 -20.30 -3.46
C ILE A 93 1.46 -20.54 -3.05
N LEU A 94 1.71 -21.19 -1.91
CA LEU A 94 3.06 -21.27 -1.33
C LEU A 94 3.94 -22.31 -2.04
N GLN A 95 5.10 -21.86 -2.54
CA GLN A 95 6.18 -22.77 -2.92
C GLN A 95 6.64 -23.61 -1.69
N PRO A 96 7.17 -24.82 -1.88
CA PRO A 96 7.57 -25.70 -0.76
C PRO A 96 8.48 -25.02 0.27
N TRP A 97 9.51 -24.30 -0.18
CA TRP A 97 10.43 -23.61 0.71
C TRP A 97 9.76 -22.47 1.50
N ALA A 98 8.87 -21.70 0.84
CA ALA A 98 8.13 -20.61 1.48
C ALA A 98 7.19 -21.17 2.57
N ARG A 99 6.52 -22.27 2.29
CA ARG A 99 5.71 -23.01 3.27
C ARG A 99 6.56 -23.50 4.45
N ASP A 100 7.78 -23.96 4.20
CA ASP A 100 8.69 -24.41 5.26
C ASP A 100 9.15 -23.29 6.17
N VAL A 101 9.39 -22.09 5.63
CA VAL A 101 9.69 -20.89 6.42
C VAL A 101 8.52 -20.56 7.36
N ILE A 102 7.31 -20.51 6.81
CA ILE A 102 6.11 -20.20 7.59
C ILE A 102 5.83 -21.28 8.64
N ARG A 103 6.03 -22.57 8.30
CA ARG A 103 5.87 -23.69 9.24
C ARG A 103 6.79 -23.53 10.47
N LYS A 104 8.06 -23.25 10.25
CA LYS A 104 9.02 -23.01 11.34
C LYS A 104 8.59 -21.83 12.22
N ARG A 105 8.01 -20.79 11.62
CA ARG A 105 7.47 -19.66 12.36
C ARG A 105 6.26 -20.07 13.20
N ASN A 106 5.33 -20.84 12.63
CA ASN A 106 4.18 -21.39 13.36
C ASN A 106 4.64 -22.24 14.57
N GLU A 107 5.65 -23.09 14.39
CA GLU A 107 6.22 -23.91 15.46
C GLU A 107 6.78 -23.05 16.61
N LEU A 108 7.42 -21.92 16.31
CA LEU A 108 7.89 -20.98 17.32
C LEU A 108 6.74 -20.35 18.09
N VAL A 109 5.69 -19.91 17.40
CA VAL A 109 4.49 -19.35 18.04
C VAL A 109 3.81 -20.38 18.93
N LEU A 110 3.63 -21.62 18.45
CA LEU A 110 3.04 -22.71 19.22
C LEU A 110 3.89 -23.12 20.45
N ALA A 111 5.20 -22.96 20.33
CA ALA A 111 6.12 -23.16 21.46
C ALA A 111 6.14 -21.98 22.47
N GLY A 112 5.26 -20.98 22.29
CA GLY A 112 5.21 -19.79 23.15
C GLY A 112 6.39 -18.83 22.98
N LYS A 113 7.16 -18.97 21.88
CA LYS A 113 8.29 -18.08 21.59
C LYS A 113 7.79 -16.83 20.87
N LEU A 114 8.33 -15.68 21.26
CA LEU A 114 8.04 -14.44 20.57
C LEU A 114 8.66 -14.47 19.17
N VAL A 115 7.84 -14.27 18.15
CA VAL A 115 8.29 -14.07 16.79
C VAL A 115 8.30 -12.57 16.51
N VAL A 116 9.48 -12.03 16.30
CA VAL A 116 9.69 -10.60 16.11
C VAL A 116 9.32 -10.21 14.69
N SER A 117 8.54 -9.13 14.54
CA SER A 117 8.26 -8.52 13.24
C SER A 117 9.40 -7.60 12.81
N SER A 118 9.43 -7.23 11.52
CA SER A 118 10.34 -6.20 10.98
C SER A 118 10.32 -4.92 11.82
N SER A 119 9.13 -4.49 12.22
CA SER A 119 8.92 -3.31 13.04
C SER A 119 9.60 -3.36 14.42
N ALA A 120 9.68 -4.54 15.04
CA ALA A 120 10.35 -4.69 16.33
C ALA A 120 11.87 -4.62 16.22
N SER A 121 12.42 -4.79 15.02
CA SER A 121 13.85 -4.65 14.72
C SER A 121 14.19 -3.29 14.09
N CYS A 122 13.30 -2.32 14.14
CA CYS A 122 13.42 -1.02 13.48
C CYS A 122 13.65 -1.08 11.95
N TRP A 123 13.28 -2.20 11.34
CA TRP A 123 13.34 -2.33 9.90
C TRP A 123 12.10 -1.73 9.23
N PRO A 124 12.24 -1.14 8.05
CA PRO A 124 11.11 -0.69 7.24
C PRO A 124 10.13 -1.83 6.99
N LYS A 125 8.84 -1.50 6.88
CA LYS A 125 7.79 -2.51 6.66
C LYS A 125 7.79 -3.10 5.25
N GLY A 126 8.36 -2.40 4.29
CA GLY A 126 8.25 -2.75 2.88
C GLY A 126 6.84 -2.50 2.32
N VAL A 127 6.63 -2.94 1.08
CA VAL A 127 5.47 -2.50 0.28
C VAL A 127 4.15 -2.98 0.84
N THR A 128 4.03 -4.28 1.11
CA THR A 128 2.74 -4.89 1.48
C THR A 128 2.44 -4.79 2.96
N GLU A 129 3.41 -5.03 3.84
CA GLU A 129 3.23 -4.88 5.30
C GLU A 129 2.94 -3.42 5.67
N PHE A 130 3.38 -2.45 4.86
CA PHE A 130 3.03 -1.03 5.00
C PHE A 130 1.51 -0.81 5.07
N LEU A 131 0.74 -1.56 4.29
CA LEU A 131 -0.72 -1.48 4.23
C LEU A 131 -1.41 -2.18 5.40
N LEU A 132 -0.71 -3.00 6.17
CA LEU A 132 -1.23 -3.74 7.33
C LEU A 132 -0.99 -3.00 8.66
N SER A 133 -0.78 -1.69 8.61
CA SER A 133 -0.57 -0.88 9.80
C SER A 133 -1.71 -1.04 10.80
N PRO A 134 -1.38 -1.09 12.11
CA PRO A 134 -2.41 -1.16 13.13
C PRO A 134 -3.30 0.08 13.13
N MET A 135 -4.52 -0.05 13.71
CA MET A 135 -5.54 1.01 13.78
C MET A 135 -5.07 2.32 14.45
N THR A 136 -3.93 2.31 15.11
CA THR A 136 -3.35 3.48 15.81
C THR A 136 -2.31 4.23 14.97
N GLN A 137 -2.06 3.79 13.75
CA GLN A 137 -0.97 4.31 12.92
C GLN A 137 -1.52 4.69 11.54
N PRO A 138 -1.92 5.95 11.37
CA PRO A 138 -2.49 6.38 10.11
C PRO A 138 -1.47 6.47 8.99
N MET A 139 -1.96 6.23 7.79
CA MET A 139 -1.27 6.47 6.54
C MET A 139 -1.77 7.79 5.94
N TYR A 140 -0.85 8.63 5.52
CA TYR A 140 -1.15 9.90 4.85
C TYR A 140 -0.72 9.84 3.39
N PHE A 141 -1.49 10.49 2.53
CA PHE A 141 -1.14 10.72 1.13
C PHE A 141 -0.72 12.18 0.95
N ILE A 142 0.46 12.40 0.40
CA ILE A 142 0.90 13.71 -0.08
C ILE A 142 1.04 13.61 -1.59
N GLN A 143 0.11 14.24 -2.31
CA GLN A 143 0.03 14.15 -3.76
C GLN A 143 0.71 15.37 -4.39
N GLY A 144 1.89 15.16 -4.95
CA GLY A 144 2.62 16.14 -5.75
C GLY A 144 2.40 15.97 -7.25
N LYS A 145 3.00 16.85 -8.05
CA LYS A 145 2.88 16.82 -9.52
C LYS A 145 3.70 15.70 -10.18
N LYS A 146 4.75 15.24 -9.52
CA LYS A 146 5.69 14.24 -10.05
C LYS A 146 5.73 12.96 -9.23
N GLU A 147 5.22 13.02 -8.00
CA GLU A 147 5.27 11.92 -7.06
C GLU A 147 4.14 11.99 -6.05
N VAL A 148 3.82 10.85 -5.49
CA VAL A 148 2.95 10.71 -4.32
C VAL A 148 3.79 10.12 -3.21
N ALA A 149 3.79 10.75 -2.03
CA ALA A 149 4.40 10.17 -0.84
C ALA A 149 3.32 9.57 0.04
N LEU A 150 3.49 8.30 0.40
CA LEU A 150 2.74 7.64 1.44
C LEU A 150 3.55 7.70 2.73
N ILE A 151 3.00 8.32 3.76
CA ILE A 151 3.66 8.46 5.06
C ILE A 151 2.91 7.60 6.07
N LEU A 152 3.61 6.68 6.71
CA LEU A 152 3.12 5.92 7.82
C LEU A 152 3.74 6.47 9.10
N THR A 153 2.89 6.89 10.05
CA THR A 153 3.38 7.56 11.27
C THR A 153 4.15 6.64 12.21
N SER A 154 3.96 5.32 12.09
CA SER A 154 4.81 4.38 12.81
C SER A 154 6.18 4.29 12.14
N PHE A 155 7.23 4.49 12.93
CA PHE A 155 8.62 4.35 12.49
C PHE A 155 9.09 5.35 11.44
N ASN A 156 8.31 6.41 11.15
CA ASN A 156 8.59 7.41 10.12
C ASN A 156 8.81 6.82 8.72
N ASP A 157 8.09 5.75 8.42
CA ASP A 157 8.16 5.10 7.12
C ASP A 157 7.55 5.99 6.04
N VAL A 158 8.33 6.29 5.02
CA VAL A 158 7.89 7.05 3.85
C VAL A 158 8.14 6.22 2.59
N ARG A 159 7.10 6.03 1.80
CA ARG A 159 7.18 5.39 0.50
C ARG A 159 6.89 6.41 -0.59
N TYR A 160 7.80 6.53 -1.53
CA TYR A 160 7.67 7.41 -2.70
C TYR A 160 7.15 6.61 -3.89
N ILE A 161 6.16 7.17 -4.57
CA ILE A 161 5.58 6.66 -5.82
C ILE A 161 5.84 7.71 -6.88
N HIS A 162 6.71 7.43 -7.83
CA HIS A 162 7.03 8.35 -8.92
C HIS A 162 5.96 8.28 -9.99
N LEU A 163 5.38 9.42 -10.39
CA LEU A 163 4.40 9.48 -11.47
C LEU A 163 5.15 9.37 -12.81
N ALA A 164 5.29 8.15 -13.30
CA ALA A 164 6.09 7.79 -14.49
C ALA A 164 5.45 6.61 -15.23
N ASP A 165 5.74 6.53 -16.55
CA ASP A 165 5.17 5.48 -17.41
C ASP A 165 5.94 4.16 -17.37
N LYS A 166 7.18 4.17 -16.89
CA LYS A 166 8.05 2.97 -16.84
C LYS A 166 9.07 3.06 -15.74
N HIS A 167 9.47 1.91 -15.25
CA HIS A 167 10.57 1.75 -14.30
C HIS A 167 11.93 2.15 -14.89
N SER A 168 12.84 2.47 -14.00
CA SER A 168 14.25 2.68 -14.33
C SER A 168 14.85 1.43 -14.96
N PRO A 169 15.80 1.55 -15.91
CA PRO A 169 16.36 0.38 -16.59
C PRO A 169 17.18 -0.54 -15.68
N ASN A 170 17.64 -0.05 -14.52
CA ASN A 170 18.48 -0.78 -13.58
C ASN A 170 17.99 -0.52 -12.14
N VAL A 171 16.84 -1.06 -11.79
CA VAL A 171 16.30 -0.96 -10.44
C VAL A 171 17.18 -1.76 -9.48
N LYS A 172 17.65 -1.10 -8.42
CA LYS A 172 18.42 -1.75 -7.36
C LYS A 172 17.49 -2.16 -6.24
N PRO A 173 17.64 -3.39 -5.69
CA PRO A 173 16.83 -3.84 -4.57
C PRO A 173 16.94 -2.89 -3.37
N SER A 174 15.77 -2.53 -2.82
CA SER A 174 15.66 -1.69 -1.63
C SER A 174 14.48 -2.15 -0.77
N TRP A 175 14.28 -1.55 0.41
CA TRP A 175 13.16 -1.91 1.31
C TRP A 175 11.78 -1.70 0.67
N TYR A 176 11.62 -0.64 -0.12
CA TYR A 176 10.36 -0.30 -0.80
C TYR A 176 10.41 -0.52 -2.32
N GLY A 177 11.55 -0.98 -2.85
CA GLY A 177 11.73 -1.10 -4.29
C GLY A 177 11.65 0.23 -5.02
N GLU A 178 11.33 0.19 -6.29
CA GLU A 178 10.92 1.33 -7.10
C GLU A 178 9.42 1.24 -7.38
N SER A 179 8.66 2.23 -6.91
CA SER A 179 7.24 2.36 -7.19
C SER A 179 7.01 3.44 -8.24
N ILE A 180 6.38 3.09 -9.35
CA ILE A 180 5.85 4.05 -10.30
C ILE A 180 4.33 4.10 -10.20
N GLY A 181 3.75 5.25 -10.51
CA GLY A 181 2.31 5.44 -10.39
C GLY A 181 1.72 6.19 -11.57
N ARG A 182 0.42 5.93 -11.81
CA ARG A 182 -0.39 6.68 -12.75
C ARG A 182 -1.82 6.79 -12.25
N TYR A 183 -2.50 7.84 -12.65
CA TYR A 183 -3.92 7.99 -12.36
C TYR A 183 -4.76 7.40 -13.50
N GLU A 184 -5.73 6.56 -13.14
CA GLU A 184 -6.71 5.98 -14.06
C GLU A 184 -8.12 6.24 -13.53
N GLY A 185 -8.80 7.23 -14.08
CA GLY A 185 -10.11 7.67 -13.59
C GLY A 185 -10.03 8.15 -12.15
N ASP A 186 -10.73 7.48 -11.26
CA ASP A 186 -10.79 7.76 -9.82
C ASP A 186 -9.72 7.02 -9.00
N SER A 187 -8.79 6.36 -9.66
CA SER A 187 -7.83 5.45 -9.02
C SER A 187 -6.39 5.90 -9.22
N LEU A 188 -5.54 5.59 -8.25
CA LEU A 188 -4.08 5.58 -8.36
C LEU A 188 -3.63 4.13 -8.53
N ILE A 189 -3.02 3.82 -9.65
CA ILE A 189 -2.37 2.53 -9.90
C ILE A 189 -0.90 2.68 -9.57
N VAL A 190 -0.38 1.78 -8.78
CA VAL A 190 1.02 1.74 -8.36
C VAL A 190 1.62 0.41 -8.76
N ASP A 191 2.74 0.45 -9.45
CA ASP A 191 3.50 -0.70 -9.91
C ASP A 191 4.86 -0.69 -9.22
N THR A 192 5.25 -1.77 -8.55
CA THR A 192 6.45 -1.83 -7.71
C THR A 192 7.27 -3.08 -7.98
N ILE A 193 8.55 -2.87 -8.26
CA ILE A 193 9.57 -3.91 -8.44
C ILE A 193 10.83 -3.60 -7.62
N GLY A 194 11.74 -4.55 -7.54
CA GLY A 194 13.04 -4.33 -6.88
C GLY A 194 12.95 -4.21 -5.37
N VAL A 195 12.03 -4.91 -4.75
CA VAL A 195 11.97 -5.05 -3.29
C VAL A 195 13.00 -6.09 -2.85
N ASN A 196 13.83 -5.80 -1.83
CA ASN A 196 14.78 -6.76 -1.30
C ASN A 196 14.05 -7.86 -0.49
N ASP A 197 14.66 -9.03 -0.36
CA ASP A 197 14.09 -10.23 0.29
C ASP A 197 14.22 -10.25 1.83
N LYS A 198 14.56 -9.11 2.45
CA LYS A 198 14.84 -9.03 3.90
C LYS A 198 13.59 -8.92 4.76
N ILE A 199 12.44 -8.63 4.17
CA ILE A 199 11.16 -8.40 4.85
C ILE A 199 10.14 -9.47 4.50
N ALA A 200 9.09 -9.57 5.30
CA ALA A 200 7.94 -10.42 5.00
C ALA A 200 6.82 -9.59 4.37
N LEU A 201 5.92 -10.25 3.63
CA LEU A 201 4.78 -9.59 3.00
C LEU A 201 3.64 -9.29 3.96
N ASP A 202 3.59 -9.98 5.10
CA ASP A 202 2.49 -9.91 6.07
C ASP A 202 2.92 -10.30 7.49
N GLY A 203 1.99 -10.22 8.43
CA GLY A 203 2.21 -10.59 9.82
C GLY A 203 2.48 -12.09 10.06
N PHE A 204 2.19 -12.95 9.09
CA PHE A 204 2.50 -14.39 9.17
C PHE A 204 3.97 -14.68 8.85
N GLY A 205 4.70 -13.70 8.32
CA GLY A 205 6.07 -13.88 7.87
C GLY A 205 6.16 -14.56 6.51
N THR A 206 5.18 -14.32 5.66
CA THR A 206 5.18 -14.82 4.29
C THR A 206 6.40 -14.30 3.54
N PRO A 207 7.35 -15.18 3.16
CA PRO A 207 8.57 -14.75 2.51
C PRO A 207 8.35 -14.47 1.03
N HIS A 208 9.26 -13.72 0.45
CA HIS A 208 9.32 -13.47 -0.98
C HIS A 208 10.77 -13.48 -1.48
N THR A 209 10.97 -13.34 -2.78
CA THR A 209 12.28 -13.19 -3.41
C THR A 209 12.42 -11.80 -4.03
N GLU A 210 13.60 -11.46 -4.54
CA GLU A 210 13.82 -10.21 -5.29
C GLU A 210 13.06 -10.14 -6.63
N LYS A 211 12.32 -11.21 -6.99
CA LYS A 211 11.41 -11.23 -8.15
C LYS A 211 10.01 -10.73 -7.81
N LEU A 212 9.82 -10.27 -6.59
CA LEU A 212 8.56 -9.71 -6.15
C LEU A 212 8.14 -8.56 -7.07
N HIS A 213 6.92 -8.64 -7.57
CA HIS A 213 6.21 -7.61 -8.31
C HIS A 213 4.86 -7.37 -7.64
N VAL A 214 4.56 -6.14 -7.32
CA VAL A 214 3.32 -5.74 -6.63
C VAL A 214 2.63 -4.64 -7.42
N ILE A 215 1.36 -4.87 -7.77
CA ILE A 215 0.51 -3.84 -8.36
C ILE A 215 -0.59 -3.49 -7.35
N GLU A 216 -0.74 -2.21 -7.04
CA GLU A 216 -1.74 -1.72 -6.11
C GLU A 216 -2.67 -0.75 -6.83
N ARG A 217 -3.96 -0.89 -6.59
CA ARG A 217 -4.99 0.04 -7.07
C ARG A 217 -5.68 0.68 -5.87
N PHE A 218 -5.40 1.95 -5.64
CA PHE A 218 -6.06 2.74 -4.61
C PHE A 218 -7.26 3.48 -5.21
N HIS A 219 -8.42 3.35 -4.59
CA HIS A 219 -9.62 4.09 -4.96
C HIS A 219 -10.52 4.30 -3.75
N ARG A 220 -11.42 5.27 -3.84
CA ARG A 220 -12.34 5.59 -2.75
C ARG A 220 -13.70 4.97 -3.01
N ILE A 221 -14.24 4.27 -2.03
CA ILE A 221 -15.56 3.63 -2.04
C ILE A 221 -16.45 4.22 -0.93
N GLU A 222 -17.69 3.73 -0.81
CA GLU A 222 -18.67 4.17 0.18
C GLU A 222 -18.86 5.70 0.21
N GLY A 223 -19.02 6.32 -0.98
CA GLY A 223 -19.15 7.78 -1.08
C GLY A 223 -17.89 8.55 -0.70
N GLY A 224 -16.73 7.90 -0.75
CA GLY A 224 -15.44 8.50 -0.44
C GLY A 224 -14.97 8.34 1.01
N ASN A 225 -15.74 7.64 1.85
CA ASN A 225 -15.44 7.45 3.26
C ASN A 225 -14.48 6.29 3.55
N VAL A 226 -14.27 5.43 2.57
CA VAL A 226 -13.35 4.29 2.64
C VAL A 226 -12.36 4.40 1.50
N LEU A 227 -11.08 4.27 1.81
CA LEU A 227 -10.04 4.01 0.84
C LEU A 227 -9.87 2.49 0.74
N GLU A 228 -9.97 1.96 -0.46
CA GLU A 228 -9.71 0.55 -0.76
C GLU A 228 -8.44 0.44 -1.60
N ALA A 229 -7.56 -0.48 -1.21
CA ALA A 229 -6.42 -0.92 -1.99
C ALA A 229 -6.66 -2.35 -2.46
N ASN A 230 -6.76 -2.56 -3.77
CA ASN A 230 -6.69 -3.87 -4.40
C ASN A 230 -5.23 -4.13 -4.74
N ILE A 231 -4.72 -5.27 -4.31
CA ILE A 231 -3.30 -5.60 -4.35
C ILE A 231 -3.14 -6.89 -5.15
N HIS A 232 -2.32 -6.85 -6.17
CA HIS A 232 -1.91 -8.01 -6.98
C HIS A 232 -0.45 -8.30 -6.70
N VAL A 233 -0.12 -9.55 -6.43
CA VAL A 233 1.24 -9.98 -6.07
C VAL A 233 1.68 -11.13 -6.95
N GLU A 234 2.84 -10.95 -7.58
CA GLU A 234 3.55 -11.95 -8.35
C GLU A 234 4.96 -12.15 -7.78
N ASP A 235 5.33 -13.38 -7.53
CA ASP A 235 6.71 -13.80 -7.25
C ASP A 235 6.86 -15.28 -7.56
N PRO A 236 7.30 -15.65 -8.77
CA PRO A 236 7.43 -17.04 -9.16
C PRO A 236 8.49 -17.82 -8.36
N GLY A 237 9.34 -17.10 -7.60
CA GLY A 237 10.30 -17.71 -6.69
C GLY A 237 9.66 -18.18 -5.38
N ALA A 238 8.65 -17.47 -4.89
CA ALA A 238 7.99 -17.77 -3.61
C ALA A 238 6.59 -18.38 -3.77
N PHE A 239 5.91 -18.08 -4.87
CA PHE A 239 4.54 -18.49 -5.11
C PHE A 239 4.39 -19.37 -6.35
N THR A 240 3.45 -20.29 -6.30
CA THR A 240 3.09 -21.20 -7.40
C THR A 240 2.23 -20.48 -8.45
N MET A 241 1.56 -19.41 -8.07
CA MET A 241 0.68 -18.58 -8.89
C MET A 241 0.58 -17.17 -8.30
N PRO A 242 0.22 -16.15 -9.09
CA PRO A 242 -0.15 -14.85 -8.58
C PRO A 242 -1.35 -14.92 -7.61
N TRP A 243 -1.44 -13.96 -6.71
CA TRP A 243 -2.56 -13.85 -5.78
C TRP A 243 -2.98 -12.40 -5.58
N ASP A 244 -4.23 -12.22 -5.18
CA ASP A 244 -4.83 -10.92 -4.97
C ASP A 244 -5.25 -10.74 -3.52
N ALA A 245 -5.26 -9.49 -3.07
CA ALA A 245 -5.71 -9.11 -1.74
C ALA A 245 -6.45 -7.77 -1.76
N ILE A 246 -7.22 -7.53 -0.73
CA ILE A 246 -7.91 -6.26 -0.52
C ILE A 246 -7.52 -5.74 0.86
N GLN A 247 -7.23 -4.44 0.93
CA GLN A 247 -7.10 -3.74 2.19
C GLN A 247 -7.99 -2.50 2.20
N ARG A 248 -8.56 -2.19 3.38
CA ARG A 248 -9.48 -1.06 3.53
C ARG A 248 -9.06 -0.17 4.69
N PHE A 249 -9.25 1.12 4.46
CA PHE A 249 -8.89 2.15 5.41
C PHE A 249 -10.05 3.14 5.59
N ARG A 250 -10.17 3.70 6.79
CA ARG A 250 -11.13 4.76 7.11
C ARG A 250 -10.42 5.92 7.75
N GLN A 251 -10.93 7.12 7.56
CA GLN A 251 -10.51 8.27 8.35
C GLN A 251 -11.01 8.12 9.79
N TYR A 252 -10.29 8.71 10.74
CA TYR A 252 -10.46 8.46 12.18
C TYR A 252 -11.90 8.53 12.68
N GLU A 253 -12.66 9.57 12.34
CA GLU A 253 -14.05 9.71 12.80
C GLU A 253 -14.95 8.55 12.34
N ALA A 254 -14.75 8.06 11.12
CA ALA A 254 -15.50 6.91 10.61
C ALA A 254 -15.02 5.59 11.19
N ALA A 255 -13.74 5.48 11.58
CA ALA A 255 -13.18 4.31 12.24
C ALA A 255 -13.70 4.17 13.68
N VAL A 256 -13.70 5.27 14.43
CA VAL A 256 -14.14 5.32 15.84
C VAL A 256 -15.62 4.98 16.00
N ARG A 257 -16.48 5.44 15.11
CA ARG A 257 -17.94 5.19 15.19
C ARG A 257 -18.34 3.71 15.07
N LYS A 258 -17.48 2.85 14.57
CA LYS A 258 -17.74 1.42 14.40
C LYS A 258 -17.03 0.56 15.45
N VAL A 259 -16.25 1.14 16.33
CA VAL A 259 -15.55 0.42 17.39
C VAL A 259 -16.42 0.39 18.65
N PRO A 260 -16.61 -0.79 19.29
CA PRO A 260 -17.29 -0.87 20.59
C PRO A 260 -16.65 0.07 21.61
N ILE A 261 -17.48 0.69 22.44
CA ILE A 261 -17.07 1.74 23.39
C ILE A 261 -15.96 1.26 24.35
N GLU A 262 -15.94 -0.05 24.64
CA GLU A 262 -14.94 -0.70 25.48
C GLU A 262 -13.53 -0.68 24.84
N ARG A 263 -13.44 -0.55 23.52
CA ARG A 263 -12.18 -0.44 22.78
C ARG A 263 -11.78 1.02 22.47
N LEU A 264 -12.69 1.97 22.67
CA LEU A 264 -12.40 3.40 22.43
C LEU A 264 -11.33 3.94 23.39
N THR A 265 -11.22 3.38 24.61
CA THR A 265 -10.16 3.75 25.55
C THR A 265 -8.75 3.39 25.05
N GLN A 266 -8.62 2.38 24.21
CA GLN A 266 -7.35 2.06 23.56
C GLN A 266 -7.08 2.95 22.35
N LEU A 267 -8.15 3.44 21.68
CA LEU A 267 -8.06 4.38 20.57
C LEU A 267 -7.97 5.83 21.04
N ALA A 268 -8.49 6.14 22.22
CA ALA A 268 -8.35 7.48 22.82
C ALA A 268 -6.91 7.88 23.16
N SER A 269 -6.00 6.90 23.15
CA SER A 269 -4.55 7.16 23.18
C SER A 269 -3.94 7.33 21.79
N ALA A 270 -4.73 7.19 20.71
CA ALA A 270 -4.27 7.55 19.38
C ALA A 270 -4.12 9.09 19.33
N PRO A 271 -2.97 9.59 18.93
CA PRO A 271 -2.73 11.01 18.97
C PRO A 271 -3.66 11.73 17.99
N GLU A 272 -4.58 12.52 18.52
CA GLU A 272 -5.25 13.56 17.75
C GLU A 272 -4.21 14.65 17.51
N GLY A 273 -3.78 14.81 16.27
CA GLY A 273 -2.85 15.90 15.97
C GLY A 273 -1.90 15.61 14.81
N PRO A 274 -1.01 16.56 14.53
CA PRO A 274 -0.06 16.45 13.44
C PRO A 274 0.83 15.22 13.59
N LEU A 275 1.45 14.82 12.48
CA LEU A 275 2.43 13.73 12.41
C LEU A 275 3.35 13.75 13.63
N GLN A 276 3.27 12.75 14.48
CA GLN A 276 4.14 12.64 15.63
C GLN A 276 5.44 11.97 15.25
N GLU A 277 6.55 12.53 15.73
CA GLU A 277 7.84 11.88 15.59
C GLU A 277 7.86 10.62 16.49
N MET A 278 7.95 9.46 15.85
CA MET A 278 8.22 8.20 16.54
C MET A 278 9.69 7.85 16.35
N ARG A 279 10.36 7.59 17.46
CA ARG A 279 11.74 7.09 17.44
C ARG A 279 11.70 5.58 17.63
N CYS A 280 12.21 4.85 16.66
CA CYS A 280 12.55 3.47 16.87
C CYS A 280 13.90 3.44 17.61
N ALA A 281 13.92 2.85 18.77
CA ALA A 281 15.15 2.53 19.47
C ALA A 281 15.32 1.02 19.47
N ASP A 282 16.55 0.55 19.30
CA ASP A 282 16.87 -0.85 19.56
C ASP A 282 16.28 -1.24 20.90
N ASN A 283 15.36 -2.20 20.87
CA ASN A 283 14.71 -2.63 22.08
C ASN A 283 15.67 -3.58 22.82
N PRO A 284 16.37 -3.11 23.86
CA PRO A 284 17.26 -4.00 24.60
C PRO A 284 16.40 -5.11 25.22
N ASN A 285 16.86 -6.33 25.10
CA ASN A 285 16.23 -7.56 25.57
C ASN A 285 15.72 -7.55 27.02
N SER A 286 16.07 -6.53 27.79
CA SER A 286 15.67 -6.32 29.18
C SER A 286 14.19 -6.03 29.40
N PHE A 287 13.44 -5.62 28.35
CA PHE A 287 12.00 -5.34 28.49
C PHE A 287 11.11 -6.59 28.45
N PHE A 288 11.64 -7.72 28.00
CA PHE A 288 10.88 -8.97 27.90
C PHE A 288 11.65 -10.09 28.62
N PRO A 289 11.52 -10.20 29.94
CA PRO A 289 12.16 -11.28 30.69
C PRO A 289 11.67 -12.64 30.16
N GLY A 290 12.61 -13.48 29.73
CA GLY A 290 12.31 -14.79 29.13
C GLY A 290 12.39 -14.84 27.59
N THR A 291 12.59 -13.73 26.92
CA THR A 291 12.90 -13.73 25.48
C THR A 291 14.37 -14.12 25.26
N VAL A 292 14.59 -15.13 24.44
CA VAL A 292 15.92 -15.40 23.92
C VAL A 292 16.22 -14.32 22.88
N ALA A 293 17.19 -13.46 23.18
CA ALA A 293 17.73 -12.55 22.17
C ALA A 293 18.22 -13.38 20.99
N LEU A 294 17.59 -13.23 19.84
CA LEU A 294 18.25 -13.61 18.61
C LEU A 294 19.44 -12.65 18.46
N PRO A 295 20.68 -13.16 18.35
CA PRO A 295 21.81 -12.28 18.11
C PRO A 295 21.50 -11.53 16.82
N LEU A 296 21.42 -10.19 16.90
CA LEU A 296 21.40 -9.36 15.72
C LEU A 296 22.63 -9.73 14.89
N PRO A 297 22.48 -9.99 13.59
CA PRO A 297 23.65 -10.17 12.76
C PRO A 297 24.49 -8.91 12.93
N GLN A 298 25.67 -9.05 13.54
CA GLN A 298 26.61 -7.95 13.61
C GLN A 298 27.00 -7.64 12.17
N ALA A 299 26.63 -6.46 11.71
CA ALA A 299 27.13 -5.95 10.45
C ALA A 299 28.66 -5.89 10.59
N VAL A 300 29.36 -6.72 9.84
CA VAL A 300 30.84 -6.77 9.83
C VAL A 300 31.39 -5.54 9.10
N VAL A 301 30.53 -4.83 8.36
CA VAL A 301 30.86 -3.60 7.66
C VAL A 301 29.67 -2.65 7.83
N PRO A 302 29.88 -1.35 8.17
CA PRO A 302 28.82 -0.36 8.19
C PRO A 302 28.18 -0.23 6.81
N ASP A 303 26.85 -0.21 6.74
CA ASP A 303 26.06 -0.10 5.51
C ASP A 303 25.94 1.36 5.01
N PHE A 304 26.85 2.26 5.38
CA PHE A 304 26.88 3.66 4.90
C PHE A 304 28.30 4.15 4.64
#